data_293f85262f179ca3498d1206f3f91721
#
_entry.id   293f85262f179ca3498d1206f3f91721
#
_cell.length_a   1.000
_cell.length_b   1.000
_cell.length_c   1.000
_cell.angle_alpha   90.00
_cell.angle_beta   90.00
_cell.angle_gamma   90.00
#
_symmetry.space_group_name_H-M   'P 1'
#
loop_
_entity.id
_entity.type
_entity.pdbx_description
1 polymer ?
#
loop_
_entity_poly.entity_id
_entity_poly.type
_entity_poly.pdbx_seq_one_letter_code
_entity_poly.pdbx_strand_id
1 'polypeptide(L)'
;MCIRDSTKIVGLHENGTVIDMLRVKAEDPLTSLYGALGNFLATHSLKLTDIGHIALTGVGASYVDGDIYGVRTIKVEEFPSVGVGGLALSRKERAVVVSMGTGTSLLWAEKGGEIRHIIGSGIGGGTLSGLSELITGVHQYALIRKLCQDGDLSQIDLTIGDMSKGKVGTLPPEATAANFAKLAEDATSADKMRGLVNLVLQAIGTMSVLACRTCGTNTVVLTGALTMLPPAHETFELFTQLYGVEYIIPENATFATAIGAALYSMREDG
;
A
#
# COMPACT_ATOMS: atom_id res chain seq x y z
N MET A 1 6.31 11.56 1.01
CA MET A 1 7.25 10.87 0.12
C MET A 1 7.68 9.58 0.78
N CYS A 2 7.42 8.44 0.18
CA CYS A 2 7.94 7.17 0.65
C CYS A 2 9.17 6.85 -0.23
N ILE A 3 10.37 6.93 0.34
CA ILE A 3 11.61 6.75 -0.40
C ILE A 3 12.26 5.45 0.06
N ARG A 4 11.92 4.36 -0.56
CA ARG A 4 12.78 3.17 -0.58
C ARG A 4 12.95 2.68 -2.00
N ASP A 5 11.85 2.57 -2.74
CA ASP A 5 11.84 2.08 -4.13
C ASP A 5 11.34 3.14 -5.12
N SER A 6 10.73 4.23 -4.64
CA SER A 6 10.24 5.34 -5.45
C SER A 6 9.97 6.60 -4.64
N THR A 7 10.29 7.75 -5.22
CA THR A 7 9.82 9.06 -4.79
C THR A 7 8.46 9.34 -5.39
N LYS A 8 7.51 9.76 -4.57
CA LYS A 8 6.16 10.15 -5.01
C LYS A 8 5.92 11.60 -4.67
N ILE A 9 5.50 12.36 -5.65
CA ILE A 9 5.12 13.77 -5.52
C ILE A 9 3.65 13.91 -5.86
N VAL A 10 2.95 14.72 -5.10
CA VAL A 10 1.58 15.14 -5.38
C VAL A 10 1.55 16.66 -5.25
N GLY A 11 1.09 17.34 -6.28
CA GLY A 11 0.75 18.77 -6.23
C GLY A 11 -0.72 18.94 -5.87
N LEU A 12 -1.01 19.80 -4.90
CA LEU A 12 -2.36 20.18 -4.50
C LEU A 12 -2.52 21.69 -4.61
N HIS A 13 -3.72 22.12 -5.02
CA HIS A 13 -4.17 23.49 -4.82
C HIS A 13 -4.50 23.73 -3.34
N GLU A 14 -4.57 25.00 -2.91
CA GLU A 14 -4.94 25.38 -1.55
C GLU A 14 -6.31 24.84 -1.09
N ASN A 15 -7.23 24.59 -2.02
CA ASN A 15 -8.52 23.96 -1.75
C ASN A 15 -8.46 22.42 -1.62
N GLY A 16 -7.26 21.82 -1.68
CA GLY A 16 -7.03 20.38 -1.58
C GLY A 16 -7.25 19.58 -2.87
N THR A 17 -7.58 20.22 -3.99
CA THR A 17 -7.71 19.52 -5.27
C THR A 17 -6.35 19.16 -5.85
N VAL A 18 -6.25 17.97 -6.42
CA VAL A 18 -5.01 17.44 -6.99
C VAL A 18 -4.72 18.14 -8.33
N ILE A 19 -3.49 18.65 -8.49
CA ILE A 19 -2.96 19.16 -9.76
C ILE A 19 -2.51 17.97 -10.60
N ASP A 20 -1.58 17.18 -10.04
CA ASP A 20 -1.04 15.96 -10.67
C ASP A 20 -0.25 15.13 -9.65
N MET A 21 0.11 13.92 -10.07
CA MET A 21 0.86 12.95 -9.28
C MET A 21 2.02 12.37 -10.10
N LEU A 22 3.23 12.40 -9.54
CA LEU A 22 4.43 11.88 -10.18
C LEU A 22 5.08 10.81 -9.32
N ARG A 23 5.46 9.68 -9.93
CA ARG A 23 6.27 8.64 -9.31
C ARG A 23 7.59 8.49 -10.06
N VAL A 24 8.69 8.61 -9.34
CA VAL A 24 10.05 8.44 -9.87
C VAL A 24 10.75 7.31 -9.12
N LYS A 25 11.48 6.45 -9.83
CA LYS A 25 12.33 5.45 -9.19
C LYS A 25 13.43 6.15 -8.39
N ALA A 26 13.62 5.76 -7.14
CA ALA A 26 14.59 6.37 -6.26
C ALA A 26 15.80 5.42 -6.12
N GLU A 27 16.95 5.83 -6.66
CA GLU A 27 18.25 5.17 -6.40
C GLU A 27 18.99 5.92 -5.28
N ASP A 28 19.01 7.25 -5.34
CA ASP A 28 19.46 8.13 -4.27
C ASP A 28 18.29 9.03 -3.82
N PRO A 29 17.97 9.08 -2.52
CA PRO A 29 16.81 9.81 -2.00
C PRO A 29 16.82 11.29 -2.31
N LEU A 30 17.96 11.97 -2.11
CA LEU A 30 18.06 13.41 -2.31
C LEU A 30 18.02 13.77 -3.80
N THR A 31 18.81 13.11 -4.61
CA THR A 31 18.82 13.32 -6.07
C THR A 31 17.44 13.06 -6.66
N SER A 32 16.78 11.98 -6.23
CA SER A 32 15.43 11.66 -6.70
C SER A 32 14.40 12.68 -6.27
N LEU A 33 14.51 13.23 -5.05
CA LEU A 33 13.63 14.29 -4.57
C LEU A 33 13.75 15.56 -5.41
N TYR A 34 14.99 16.09 -5.52
CA TYR A 34 15.24 17.35 -6.24
C TYR A 34 14.91 17.20 -7.74
N GLY A 35 15.30 16.08 -8.34
CA GLY A 35 14.99 15.79 -9.74
C GLY A 35 13.49 15.63 -9.99
N ALA A 36 12.76 14.93 -9.12
CA ALA A 36 11.32 14.76 -9.24
C ALA A 36 10.56 16.08 -9.06
N LEU A 37 10.97 16.92 -8.08
CA LEU A 37 10.36 18.23 -7.89
C LEU A 37 10.62 19.14 -9.09
N GLY A 38 11.86 19.20 -9.59
CA GLY A 38 12.19 19.97 -10.78
C GLY A 38 11.41 19.54 -12.01
N ASN A 39 11.26 18.22 -12.21
CA ASN A 39 10.46 17.68 -13.30
C ASN A 39 8.96 18.04 -13.15
N PHE A 40 8.42 17.93 -11.94
CA PHE A 40 7.02 18.29 -11.66
C PHE A 40 6.76 19.77 -12.00
N LEU A 41 7.62 20.67 -11.51
CA LEU A 41 7.51 22.11 -11.77
C LEU A 41 7.60 22.43 -13.27
N ALA A 42 8.57 21.84 -13.97
CA ALA A 42 8.76 22.06 -15.41
C ALA A 42 7.55 21.56 -16.23
N THR A 43 7.02 20.36 -15.91
CA THR A 43 5.88 19.77 -16.60
C THR A 43 4.61 20.63 -16.49
N HIS A 44 4.42 21.25 -15.30
CA HIS A 44 3.22 22.06 -15.04
C HIS A 44 3.46 23.57 -15.22
N SER A 45 4.63 23.97 -15.75
CA SER A 45 4.99 25.38 -15.93
C SER A 45 4.89 26.21 -14.63
N LEU A 46 5.13 25.56 -13.49
CA LEU A 46 5.13 26.19 -12.17
C LEU A 46 6.53 26.73 -11.82
N LYS A 47 6.55 27.83 -11.07
CA LYS A 47 7.77 28.40 -10.48
C LYS A 47 7.84 28.02 -8.99
N LEU A 48 9.02 28.07 -8.40
CA LEU A 48 9.18 27.89 -6.95
C LEU A 48 8.36 28.89 -6.13
N THR A 49 8.14 30.08 -6.66
CA THR A 49 7.31 31.14 -6.05
C THR A 49 5.81 30.81 -6.02
N ASP A 50 5.37 29.86 -6.82
CA ASP A 50 3.97 29.41 -6.88
C ASP A 50 3.69 28.32 -5.83
N ILE A 51 4.75 27.87 -5.11
CA ILE A 51 4.65 26.82 -4.09
C ILE A 51 4.59 27.47 -2.71
N GLY A 52 3.47 27.29 -2.00
CA GLY A 52 3.32 27.80 -0.64
C GLY A 52 4.20 27.06 0.38
N HIS A 53 4.19 25.73 0.35
CA HIS A 53 5.08 24.90 1.15
C HIS A 53 5.23 23.48 0.54
N ILE A 54 6.23 22.75 1.05
CA ILE A 54 6.48 21.35 0.69
C ILE A 54 6.25 20.48 1.93
N ALA A 55 5.28 19.57 1.88
CA ALA A 55 5.10 18.56 2.91
C ALA A 55 5.93 17.31 2.59
N LEU A 56 6.78 16.91 3.52
CA LEU A 56 7.70 15.80 3.36
C LEU A 56 7.39 14.69 4.37
N THR A 57 7.29 13.45 3.92
CA THR A 57 6.99 12.31 4.79
C THR A 57 7.74 11.04 4.36
N GLY A 58 7.66 10.01 5.19
CA GLY A 58 8.33 8.73 4.99
C GLY A 58 9.80 8.74 5.42
N VAL A 59 10.42 7.55 5.38
CA VAL A 59 11.80 7.35 5.90
C VAL A 59 12.82 8.29 5.23
N GLY A 60 12.65 8.58 3.94
CA GLY A 60 13.52 9.49 3.20
C GLY A 60 13.46 10.94 3.63
N ALA A 61 12.44 11.37 4.37
CA ALA A 61 12.36 12.71 4.92
C ALA A 61 13.49 13.01 5.93
N SER A 62 14.08 11.99 6.54
CA SER A 62 15.21 12.12 7.46
C SER A 62 16.52 12.60 6.80
N TYR A 63 16.66 12.42 5.49
CA TYR A 63 17.85 12.85 4.73
C TYR A 63 17.81 14.32 4.30
N VAL A 64 16.68 15.01 4.53
CA VAL A 64 16.49 16.41 4.14
C VAL A 64 16.65 17.28 5.36
N ASP A 65 17.63 18.20 5.32
CA ASP A 65 17.84 19.22 6.33
C ASP A 65 17.45 20.59 5.75
N GLY A 66 16.54 21.29 6.45
CA GLY A 66 16.07 22.61 6.06
C GLY A 66 15.10 22.64 4.87
N ASP A 67 14.97 23.79 4.26
CA ASP A 67 14.03 24.10 3.20
C ASP A 67 14.51 23.62 1.82
N ILE A 68 13.63 22.98 1.05
CA ILE A 68 13.94 22.50 -0.29
C ILE A 68 13.86 23.68 -1.27
N TYR A 69 14.97 23.99 -1.93
CA TYR A 69 15.10 25.16 -2.84
C TYR A 69 14.67 26.50 -2.21
N GLY A 70 14.74 26.63 -0.88
CA GLY A 70 14.29 27.82 -0.15
C GLY A 70 12.76 27.90 0.01
N VAL A 71 12.02 26.86 -0.37
CA VAL A 71 10.59 26.75 -0.12
C VAL A 71 10.37 26.10 1.25
N ARG A 72 9.56 26.74 2.10
CA ARG A 72 9.21 26.21 3.43
C ARG A 72 8.88 24.72 3.36
N THR A 73 9.61 23.91 4.12
CA THR A 73 9.48 22.46 4.13
C THR A 73 9.01 21.97 5.49
N ILE A 74 7.88 21.28 5.52
CA ILE A 74 7.23 20.73 6.72
C ILE A 74 7.42 19.23 6.71
N LYS A 75 8.04 18.66 7.75
CA LYS A 75 8.14 17.21 7.94
C LYS A 75 6.88 16.71 8.63
N VAL A 76 6.12 15.86 7.94
CA VAL A 76 4.90 15.23 8.46
C VAL A 76 5.19 13.78 8.79
N GLU A 77 4.76 13.31 9.96
CA GLU A 77 4.91 11.92 10.35
C GLU A 77 4.18 10.97 9.39
N GLU A 78 4.72 9.75 9.23
CA GLU A 78 4.19 8.79 8.26
C GLU A 78 2.78 8.30 8.61
N PHE A 79 2.51 7.99 9.89
CA PHE A 79 1.21 7.45 10.29
C PHE A 79 0.05 8.44 10.11
N PRO A 80 0.14 9.69 10.57
CA PRO A 80 -0.84 10.72 10.23
C PRO A 80 -1.05 10.87 8.71
N SER A 81 0.05 10.87 7.95
CA SER A 81 -0.02 10.96 6.49
C SER A 81 -0.78 9.79 5.86
N VAL A 82 -0.53 8.56 6.29
CA VAL A 82 -1.22 7.37 5.79
C VAL A 82 -2.72 7.43 6.15
N GLY A 83 -3.05 7.74 7.40
CA GLY A 83 -4.44 7.79 7.86
C GLY A 83 -5.26 8.85 7.14
N VAL A 84 -4.76 10.09 7.07
CA VAL A 84 -5.44 11.20 6.37
C VAL A 84 -5.61 10.88 4.89
N GLY A 85 -4.55 10.39 4.23
CA GLY A 85 -4.59 10.06 2.81
C GLY A 85 -5.53 8.91 2.48
N GLY A 86 -5.56 7.86 3.30
CA GLY A 86 -6.48 6.75 3.14
C GLY A 86 -7.94 7.18 3.25
N LEU A 87 -8.29 7.98 4.28
CA LEU A 87 -9.65 8.50 4.45
C LEU A 87 -10.04 9.47 3.33
N ALA A 88 -9.12 10.36 2.92
CA ALA A 88 -9.39 11.32 1.85
C ALA A 88 -9.71 10.62 0.53
N LEU A 89 -8.91 9.62 0.14
CA LEU A 89 -9.10 8.87 -1.10
C LEU A 89 -10.34 7.98 -1.08
N SER A 90 -10.63 7.34 0.05
CA SER A 90 -11.79 6.46 0.20
C SER A 90 -13.10 7.20 0.49
N ARG A 91 -13.04 8.48 0.83
CA ARG A 91 -14.19 9.30 1.29
C ARG A 91 -14.89 8.71 2.51
N LYS A 92 -14.18 7.94 3.33
CA LYS A 92 -14.73 7.40 4.58
C LYS A 92 -14.44 8.36 5.73
N GLU A 93 -15.37 8.43 6.68
CA GLU A 93 -15.20 9.24 7.90
C GLU A 93 -14.30 8.53 8.92
N ARG A 94 -14.30 7.20 8.91
CA ARG A 94 -13.45 6.37 9.76
C ARG A 94 -13.22 4.99 9.14
N ALA A 95 -12.03 4.43 9.32
CA ALA A 95 -11.67 3.09 8.84
C ALA A 95 -10.40 2.57 9.52
N VAL A 96 -10.14 1.28 9.36
CA VAL A 96 -8.78 0.74 9.48
C VAL A 96 -8.07 1.03 8.15
N VAL A 97 -7.05 1.87 8.17
CA VAL A 97 -6.22 2.17 6.99
C VAL A 97 -4.99 1.28 7.04
N VAL A 98 -4.78 0.51 5.98
CA VAL A 98 -3.67 -0.43 5.85
C VAL A 98 -2.70 0.07 4.79
N SER A 99 -1.47 0.38 5.21
CA SER A 99 -0.39 0.76 4.31
C SER A 99 0.45 -0.47 3.96
N MET A 100 0.31 -0.95 2.73
CA MET A 100 1.02 -2.11 2.18
C MET A 100 2.25 -1.64 1.40
N GLY A 101 3.30 -1.25 2.13
CA GLY A 101 4.59 -0.81 1.62
C GLY A 101 5.65 -1.91 1.64
N THR A 102 6.86 -1.59 2.08
CA THR A 102 7.95 -2.58 2.31
C THR A 102 7.56 -3.60 3.38
N GLY A 103 7.03 -3.13 4.50
CA GLY A 103 6.25 -3.88 5.46
C GLY A 103 4.79 -3.42 5.37
N THR A 104 4.00 -3.79 6.35
CA THR A 104 2.59 -3.38 6.46
C THR A 104 2.35 -2.71 7.79
N SER A 105 1.67 -1.56 7.78
CA SER A 105 1.15 -0.92 8.99
C SER A 105 -0.37 -0.80 8.93
N LEU A 106 -1.01 -1.06 10.06
CA LEU A 106 -2.45 -0.97 10.24
C LEU A 106 -2.74 0.17 11.22
N LEU A 107 -3.57 1.10 10.80
CA LEU A 107 -3.89 2.32 11.52
C LEU A 107 -5.41 2.42 11.72
N TRP A 108 -5.84 2.79 12.91
CA TRP A 108 -7.16 3.38 13.08
C TRP A 108 -7.10 4.82 12.63
N ALA A 109 -8.03 5.24 11.81
CA ALA A 109 -8.11 6.62 11.33
C ALA A 109 -9.55 7.12 11.40
N GLU A 110 -9.71 8.34 11.93
CA GLU A 110 -10.97 9.09 12.02
C GLU A 110 -10.77 10.49 11.46
N LYS A 111 -11.67 10.95 10.61
CA LYS A 111 -11.59 12.24 9.93
C LYS A 111 -11.74 13.39 10.92
N GLY A 112 -10.73 14.23 11.00
CA GLY A 112 -10.69 15.33 11.98
C GLY A 112 -10.48 14.86 13.43
N GLY A 113 -10.27 13.56 13.65
CA GLY A 113 -10.07 12.93 14.94
C GLY A 113 -8.74 12.20 15.06
N GLU A 114 -8.76 11.11 15.80
CA GLU A 114 -7.57 10.30 16.11
C GLU A 114 -7.05 9.54 14.89
N ILE A 115 -5.73 9.53 14.72
CA ILE A 115 -5.01 8.57 13.88
C ILE A 115 -4.04 7.81 14.77
N ARG A 116 -4.30 6.51 14.96
CA ARG A 116 -3.56 5.68 15.90
C ARG A 116 -3.00 4.43 15.24
N HIS A 117 -1.72 4.17 15.44
CA HIS A 117 -1.10 2.93 15.01
C HIS A 117 -1.65 1.76 15.83
N ILE A 118 -2.21 0.75 15.16
CA ILE A 118 -2.72 -0.47 15.80
C ILE A 118 -1.60 -1.49 15.91
N ILE A 119 -1.02 -1.87 14.78
CA ILE A 119 0.04 -2.86 14.68
C ILE A 119 0.80 -2.70 13.36
N GLY A 120 2.06 -3.12 13.34
CA GLY A 120 2.88 -3.28 12.16
C GLY A 120 3.31 -4.72 11.95
N SER A 121 3.64 -5.07 10.71
CA SER A 121 4.18 -6.37 10.33
C SER A 121 5.34 -6.21 9.36
N GLY A 122 6.37 -7.06 9.49
CA GLY A 122 7.42 -7.21 8.49
C GLY A 122 6.93 -7.83 7.18
N ILE A 123 5.70 -8.38 7.15
CA ILE A 123 5.12 -8.96 5.93
C ILE A 123 4.62 -7.85 5.03
N GLY A 124 5.16 -7.75 3.82
CA GLY A 124 4.82 -6.73 2.85
C GLY A 124 5.59 -6.89 1.55
N GLY A 125 5.77 -5.80 0.82
CA GLY A 125 6.49 -5.80 -0.46
C GLY A 125 7.94 -6.22 -0.36
N GLY A 126 8.61 -5.91 0.75
CA GLY A 126 9.97 -6.36 1.02
C GLY A 126 10.06 -7.88 1.20
N THR A 127 9.13 -8.47 1.95
CA THR A 127 9.01 -9.92 2.11
C THR A 127 8.73 -10.59 0.77
N LEU A 128 7.77 -10.04 0.01
CA LEU A 128 7.42 -10.56 -1.31
C LEU A 128 8.64 -10.55 -2.24
N SER A 129 9.36 -9.44 -2.31
CA SER A 129 10.55 -9.31 -3.17
C SER A 129 11.67 -10.28 -2.76
N GLY A 130 11.96 -10.37 -1.46
CA GLY A 130 13.00 -11.26 -0.95
C GLY A 130 12.70 -12.75 -1.16
N LEU A 131 11.47 -13.18 -0.85
CA LEU A 131 11.05 -14.56 -1.09
C LEU A 131 10.95 -14.88 -2.59
N SER A 132 10.50 -13.92 -3.39
CA SER A 132 10.45 -14.05 -4.85
C SER A 132 11.85 -14.31 -5.43
N GLU A 133 12.84 -13.53 -5.02
CA GLU A 133 14.22 -13.72 -5.44
C GLU A 133 14.75 -15.09 -4.99
N LEU A 134 14.52 -15.46 -3.74
CA LEU A 134 14.98 -16.74 -3.18
C LEU A 134 14.39 -17.96 -3.91
N ILE A 135 13.10 -17.91 -4.27
CA ILE A 135 12.35 -19.07 -4.79
C ILE A 135 12.39 -19.12 -6.31
N THR A 136 12.38 -17.97 -7.00
CA THR A 136 12.26 -17.90 -8.46
C THR A 136 13.40 -17.16 -9.15
N GLY A 137 14.32 -16.54 -8.41
CA GLY A 137 15.37 -15.66 -8.95
C GLY A 137 14.85 -14.30 -9.43
N VAL A 138 13.60 -13.93 -9.14
CA VAL A 138 12.96 -12.70 -9.60
C VAL A 138 12.79 -11.73 -8.44
N HIS A 139 13.35 -10.52 -8.55
CA HIS A 139 13.21 -9.45 -7.56
C HIS A 139 12.54 -8.17 -8.11
N GLN A 140 12.46 -8.03 -9.44
CA GLN A 140 11.88 -6.85 -10.07
C GLN A 140 10.35 -6.84 -9.92
N TYR A 141 9.81 -5.82 -9.27
CA TYR A 141 8.38 -5.71 -8.99
C TYR A 141 7.49 -5.78 -10.24
N ALA A 142 7.94 -5.21 -11.37
CA ALA A 142 7.19 -5.30 -12.63
C ALA A 142 7.06 -6.75 -13.12
N LEU A 143 8.10 -7.56 -12.95
CA LEU A 143 8.08 -8.98 -13.33
C LEU A 143 7.28 -9.81 -12.33
N ILE A 144 7.40 -9.53 -11.02
CA ILE A 144 6.55 -10.14 -9.99
C ILE A 144 5.08 -9.94 -10.33
N ARG A 145 4.69 -8.69 -10.64
CA ARG A 145 3.32 -8.33 -11.02
C ARG A 145 2.82 -9.07 -12.25
N LYS A 146 3.67 -9.24 -13.25
CA LYS A 146 3.34 -9.99 -14.47
C LYS A 146 3.16 -11.47 -14.17
N LEU A 147 4.15 -12.10 -13.52
CA LEU A 147 4.13 -13.54 -13.26
C LEU A 147 2.95 -13.95 -12.37
N CYS A 148 2.64 -13.19 -11.31
CA CYS A 148 1.54 -13.55 -10.43
C CYS A 148 0.15 -13.46 -11.09
N GLN A 149 0.03 -12.76 -12.22
CA GLN A 149 -1.20 -12.71 -12.99
C GLN A 149 -1.42 -14.01 -13.77
N ASP A 150 -0.34 -14.59 -14.29
CA ASP A 150 -0.38 -15.76 -15.18
C ASP A 150 -0.32 -17.09 -14.40
N GLY A 151 -0.03 -17.06 -13.09
CA GLY A 151 0.14 -18.26 -12.26
C GLY A 151 -1.15 -18.87 -11.78
N ASP A 152 -1.12 -20.20 -11.61
CA ASP A 152 -2.22 -21.01 -11.09
C ASP A 152 -2.01 -21.35 -9.61
N LEU A 153 -2.84 -20.77 -8.74
CA LEU A 153 -2.77 -20.98 -7.29
C LEU A 153 -3.06 -22.44 -6.89
N SER A 154 -3.84 -23.17 -7.68
CA SER A 154 -4.19 -24.55 -7.41
C SER A 154 -2.99 -25.52 -7.48
N GLN A 155 -1.89 -25.10 -8.08
CA GLN A 155 -0.62 -25.85 -8.13
C GLN A 155 0.24 -25.65 -6.86
N ILE A 156 -0.11 -24.68 -6.03
CA ILE A 156 0.71 -24.24 -4.91
C ILE A 156 0.02 -24.41 -3.57
N ASP A 157 -1.21 -23.90 -3.46
CA ASP A 157 -1.93 -23.84 -2.19
C ASP A 157 -2.90 -25.02 -2.04
N LEU A 158 -2.96 -25.56 -0.83
CA LEU A 158 -3.98 -26.55 -0.46
C LEU A 158 -5.26 -25.79 -0.13
N THR A 159 -6.36 -26.15 -0.80
CA THR A 159 -7.68 -25.53 -0.58
C THR A 159 -8.57 -26.35 0.34
N ILE A 160 -9.66 -25.76 0.82
CA ILE A 160 -10.72 -26.49 1.56
C ILE A 160 -11.32 -27.61 0.69
N GLY A 161 -11.49 -27.36 -0.61
CA GLY A 161 -12.02 -28.36 -1.56
C GLY A 161 -11.07 -29.53 -1.80
N ASP A 162 -9.77 -29.34 -1.68
CA ASP A 162 -8.78 -30.43 -1.74
C ASP A 162 -8.87 -31.33 -0.50
N MET A 163 -9.25 -30.79 0.64
CA MET A 163 -9.29 -31.51 1.93
C MET A 163 -10.62 -32.20 2.19
N SER A 164 -11.72 -31.71 1.62
CA SER A 164 -13.08 -32.21 1.92
C SER A 164 -13.98 -32.21 0.69
N LYS A 165 -14.66 -33.33 0.50
CA LYS A 165 -15.74 -33.45 -0.51
C LYS A 165 -17.06 -32.81 -0.09
N GLY A 166 -17.20 -32.44 1.18
CA GLY A 166 -18.38 -31.84 1.77
C GLY A 166 -18.19 -30.40 2.19
N LYS A 167 -19.28 -29.72 2.53
CA LYS A 167 -19.20 -28.35 3.05
C LYS A 167 -18.47 -28.31 4.39
N VAL A 168 -17.54 -27.40 4.55
CA VAL A 168 -16.81 -27.13 5.79
C VAL A 168 -17.30 -25.79 6.36
N GLY A 169 -18.38 -25.84 7.15
CA GLY A 169 -19.00 -24.62 7.68
C GLY A 169 -19.46 -23.69 6.58
N THR A 170 -19.04 -22.41 6.64
CA THR A 170 -19.30 -21.37 5.64
C THR A 170 -18.14 -21.16 4.67
N LEU A 171 -17.08 -21.97 4.77
CA LEU A 171 -15.88 -21.81 3.94
C LEU A 171 -16.15 -22.30 2.51
N PRO A 172 -15.86 -21.48 1.48
CA PRO A 172 -15.96 -21.91 0.10
C PRO A 172 -14.82 -22.88 -0.25
N PRO A 173 -15.02 -23.78 -1.21
CA PRO A 173 -14.02 -24.80 -1.58
C PRO A 173 -12.68 -24.20 -2.05
N GLU A 174 -12.72 -23.02 -2.67
CA GLU A 174 -11.55 -22.28 -3.17
C GLU A 174 -10.74 -21.57 -2.09
N ALA A 175 -11.26 -21.49 -0.86
CA ALA A 175 -10.51 -20.86 0.24
C ALA A 175 -9.23 -21.65 0.54
N THR A 176 -8.12 -20.96 0.67
CA THR A 176 -6.83 -21.54 1.03
C THR A 176 -6.89 -22.10 2.47
N ALA A 177 -6.64 -23.39 2.61
CA ALA A 177 -6.46 -24.04 3.91
C ALA A 177 -5.00 -23.94 4.39
N ALA A 178 -4.03 -24.08 3.47
CA ALA A 178 -2.62 -23.92 3.78
C ALA A 178 -1.83 -23.44 2.56
N ASN A 179 -1.14 -22.31 2.72
CA ASN A 179 -0.28 -21.78 1.67
C ASN A 179 0.91 -22.72 1.42
N PHE A 180 1.26 -22.92 0.16
CA PHE A 180 2.37 -23.78 -0.30
C PHE A 180 2.28 -25.27 0.10
N ALA A 181 1.16 -25.73 0.62
CA ALA A 181 1.07 -27.12 1.12
C ALA A 181 0.77 -28.14 0.00
N LYS A 182 0.48 -27.69 -1.23
CA LYS A 182 0.20 -28.55 -2.39
C LYS A 182 1.23 -28.37 -3.52
N LEU A 183 2.37 -27.79 -3.24
CA LEU A 183 3.38 -27.46 -4.24
C LEU A 183 3.62 -28.62 -5.22
N ALA A 184 3.13 -28.48 -6.46
CA ALA A 184 3.27 -29.48 -7.51
C ALA A 184 4.75 -29.55 -7.98
N GLU A 185 5.19 -30.75 -8.38
CA GLU A 185 6.58 -30.97 -8.83
C GLU A 185 6.92 -30.17 -10.09
N ASP A 186 5.93 -29.94 -10.96
CA ASP A 186 6.03 -29.19 -12.21
C ASP A 186 5.56 -27.74 -12.11
N ALA A 187 5.29 -27.24 -10.88
CA ALA A 187 4.87 -25.87 -10.64
C ALA A 187 5.87 -24.85 -11.23
N THR A 188 5.36 -23.96 -12.07
CA THR A 188 6.13 -22.96 -12.78
C THR A 188 6.55 -21.79 -11.86
N SER A 189 7.45 -20.93 -12.33
CA SER A 189 7.78 -19.68 -11.61
C SER A 189 6.57 -18.74 -11.48
N ALA A 190 5.64 -18.78 -12.43
CA ALA A 190 4.40 -18.00 -12.36
C ALA A 190 3.49 -18.50 -11.23
N ASP A 191 3.32 -19.82 -11.12
CA ASP A 191 2.51 -20.43 -10.05
C ASP A 191 3.09 -20.14 -8.68
N LYS A 192 4.42 -20.32 -8.52
CA LYS A 192 5.12 -19.98 -7.27
C LYS A 192 4.98 -18.51 -6.91
N MET A 193 5.02 -17.62 -7.91
CA MET A 193 4.81 -16.19 -7.70
C MET A 193 3.37 -15.90 -7.28
N ARG A 194 2.37 -16.55 -7.88
CA ARG A 194 0.96 -16.43 -7.47
C ARG A 194 0.78 -16.86 -6.02
N GLY A 195 1.38 -17.99 -5.61
CA GLY A 195 1.36 -18.48 -4.23
C GLY A 195 1.99 -17.51 -3.24
N LEU A 196 3.17 -16.93 -3.58
CA LEU A 196 3.84 -15.93 -2.74
C LEU A 196 2.99 -14.66 -2.54
N VAL A 197 2.39 -14.17 -3.62
CA VAL A 197 1.49 -13.01 -3.55
C VAL A 197 0.27 -13.35 -2.69
N ASN A 198 -0.33 -14.53 -2.87
CA ASN A 198 -1.46 -14.97 -2.07
C ASN A 198 -1.10 -15.05 -0.57
N LEU A 199 0.02 -15.67 -0.22
CA LEU A 199 0.52 -15.73 1.16
C LEU A 199 0.61 -14.34 1.81
N VAL A 200 1.23 -13.39 1.12
CA VAL A 200 1.42 -12.03 1.65
C VAL A 200 0.07 -11.32 1.80
N LEU A 201 -0.79 -11.37 0.79
CA LEU A 201 -2.09 -10.70 0.84
C LEU A 201 -3.02 -11.33 1.88
N GLN A 202 -3.02 -12.65 2.03
CA GLN A 202 -3.82 -13.33 3.05
C GLN A 202 -3.34 -13.02 4.47
N ALA A 203 -2.03 -12.94 4.71
CA ALA A 203 -1.50 -12.52 5.99
C ALA A 203 -1.96 -11.09 6.34
N ILE A 204 -1.92 -10.17 5.38
CA ILE A 204 -2.40 -8.79 5.55
C ILE A 204 -3.92 -8.78 5.78
N GLY A 205 -4.69 -9.56 5.02
CA GLY A 205 -6.14 -9.69 5.18
C GLY A 205 -6.53 -10.17 6.58
N THR A 206 -5.87 -11.21 7.07
CA THR A 206 -6.10 -11.75 8.43
C THR A 206 -5.84 -10.71 9.51
N MET A 207 -4.70 -10.00 9.42
CA MET A 207 -4.39 -8.91 10.36
C MET A 207 -5.42 -7.78 10.29
N SER A 208 -5.90 -7.45 9.09
CA SER A 208 -6.92 -6.41 8.87
C SER A 208 -8.26 -6.77 9.51
N VAL A 209 -8.70 -8.03 9.40
CA VAL A 209 -9.92 -8.53 10.06
C VAL A 209 -9.80 -8.40 11.58
N LEU A 210 -8.65 -8.78 12.16
CA LEU A 210 -8.40 -8.66 13.60
C LEU A 210 -8.38 -7.19 14.04
N ALA A 211 -7.75 -6.30 13.24
CA ALA A 211 -7.74 -4.87 13.51
C ALA A 211 -9.17 -4.28 13.48
N CYS A 212 -9.99 -4.68 12.51
CA CYS A 212 -11.39 -4.26 12.43
C CYS A 212 -12.17 -4.68 13.68
N ARG A 213 -12.02 -5.91 14.14
CA ARG A 213 -12.66 -6.40 15.37
C ARG A 213 -12.21 -5.62 16.60
N THR A 214 -10.92 -5.29 16.69
CA THR A 214 -10.35 -4.51 17.79
C THR A 214 -10.87 -3.08 17.83
N CYS A 215 -11.09 -2.47 16.65
CA CYS A 215 -11.55 -1.08 16.51
C CYS A 215 -13.09 -0.95 16.41
N GLY A 216 -13.83 -2.03 16.41
CA GLY A 216 -15.29 -2.00 16.31
C GLY A 216 -15.79 -1.45 14.97
N THR A 217 -15.08 -1.77 13.87
CA THR A 217 -15.42 -1.38 12.49
C THR A 217 -15.42 -2.59 11.57
N ASN A 218 -16.01 -2.45 10.39
CA ASN A 218 -15.96 -3.44 9.32
C ASN A 218 -15.38 -2.86 8.02
N THR A 219 -14.74 -1.70 8.08
CA THR A 219 -14.21 -1.02 6.88
C THR A 219 -12.69 -0.96 6.93
N VAL A 220 -12.07 -1.44 5.86
CA VAL A 220 -10.63 -1.40 5.61
C VAL A 220 -10.35 -0.61 4.34
N VAL A 221 -9.43 0.34 4.42
CA VAL A 221 -8.91 1.07 3.27
C VAL A 221 -7.48 0.62 3.02
N LEU A 222 -7.24 0.02 1.85
CA LEU A 222 -5.95 -0.50 1.44
C LEU A 222 -5.17 0.55 0.64
N THR A 223 -3.93 0.81 1.05
CA THR A 223 -3.04 1.77 0.39
C THR A 223 -1.65 1.15 0.17
N GLY A 224 -0.82 1.82 -0.62
CA GLY A 224 0.56 1.37 -0.85
C GLY A 224 0.73 0.52 -2.11
N ALA A 225 1.99 0.07 -2.35
CA ALA A 225 2.38 -0.51 -3.62
C ALA A 225 1.72 -1.87 -3.93
N LEU A 226 1.43 -2.67 -2.90
CA LEU A 226 0.84 -4.00 -3.11
C LEU A 226 -0.61 -3.94 -3.62
N THR A 227 -1.30 -2.79 -3.51
CA THR A 227 -2.62 -2.60 -4.14
C THR A 227 -2.59 -2.73 -5.66
N MET A 228 -1.42 -2.59 -6.27
CA MET A 228 -1.24 -2.71 -7.72
C MET A 228 -1.08 -4.17 -8.19
N LEU A 229 -0.98 -5.14 -7.29
CA LEU A 229 -0.88 -6.55 -7.66
C LEU A 229 -2.23 -7.03 -8.20
N PRO A 230 -2.29 -7.66 -9.39
CA PRO A 230 -3.56 -8.12 -9.98
C PRO A 230 -4.40 -8.99 -9.05
N PRO A 231 -3.82 -9.91 -8.22
CA PRO A 231 -4.60 -10.71 -7.29
C PRO A 231 -5.20 -9.98 -6.10
N ALA A 232 -4.81 -8.73 -5.84
CA ALA A 232 -5.24 -8.02 -4.62
C ALA A 232 -6.77 -7.87 -4.53
N HIS A 233 -7.43 -7.48 -5.62
CA HIS A 233 -8.89 -7.33 -5.63
C HIS A 233 -9.60 -8.64 -5.32
N GLU A 234 -9.23 -9.72 -6.01
CA GLU A 234 -9.82 -11.06 -5.83
C GLU A 234 -9.62 -11.57 -4.40
N THR A 235 -8.39 -11.44 -3.88
CA THR A 235 -8.07 -11.88 -2.51
C THR A 235 -8.92 -11.13 -1.47
N PHE A 236 -9.00 -9.81 -1.56
CA PHE A 236 -9.76 -9.02 -0.57
C PHE A 236 -11.28 -9.10 -0.76
N GLU A 237 -11.77 -9.38 -1.97
CA GLU A 237 -13.16 -9.73 -2.18
C GLU A 237 -13.54 -11.03 -1.48
N LEU A 238 -12.69 -12.06 -1.56
CA LEU A 238 -12.87 -13.30 -0.81
C LEU A 238 -12.88 -13.03 0.70
N PHE A 239 -12.01 -12.17 1.22
CA PHE A 239 -12.03 -11.76 2.63
C PHE A 239 -13.33 -11.03 3.00
N THR A 240 -13.88 -10.22 2.11
CA THR A 240 -15.21 -9.59 2.31
C THR A 240 -16.29 -10.65 2.48
N GLN A 241 -16.31 -11.65 1.61
CA GLN A 241 -17.29 -12.73 1.67
C GLN A 241 -17.15 -13.60 2.94
N LEU A 242 -15.91 -13.89 3.34
CA LEU A 242 -15.63 -14.75 4.49
C LEU A 242 -15.89 -14.09 5.84
N TYR A 243 -15.56 -12.79 5.96
CA TYR A 243 -15.46 -12.12 7.26
C TYR A 243 -16.41 -10.93 7.42
N GLY A 244 -17.12 -10.52 6.37
CA GLY A 244 -18.04 -9.38 6.40
C GLY A 244 -17.31 -8.02 6.55
N VAL A 245 -16.04 -7.96 6.14
CA VAL A 245 -15.24 -6.74 6.16
C VAL A 245 -15.24 -6.11 4.77
N GLU A 246 -15.62 -4.84 4.67
CA GLU A 246 -15.57 -4.06 3.43
C GLU A 246 -14.12 -3.64 3.15
N TYR A 247 -13.53 -4.14 2.07
CA TYR A 247 -12.20 -3.73 1.62
C TYR A 247 -12.31 -2.74 0.46
N ILE A 248 -11.66 -1.59 0.62
CA ILE A 248 -11.65 -0.51 -0.37
C ILE A 248 -10.21 -0.31 -0.84
N ILE A 249 -9.96 -0.49 -2.13
CA ILE A 249 -8.74 -0.06 -2.81
C ILE A 249 -9.08 1.22 -3.57
N PRO A 250 -8.81 2.41 -3.02
CA PRO A 250 -9.17 3.63 -3.69
C PRO A 250 -8.30 3.86 -4.94
N GLU A 251 -8.83 4.61 -5.89
CA GLU A 251 -8.01 5.14 -6.97
C GLU A 251 -6.82 5.92 -6.38
N ASN A 252 -5.65 5.78 -6.98
CA ASN A 252 -4.42 6.41 -6.50
C ASN A 252 -3.95 5.95 -5.09
N ALA A 253 -4.35 4.76 -4.64
CA ALA A 253 -3.96 4.17 -3.36
C ALA A 253 -2.45 4.21 -3.09
N THR A 254 -1.63 4.15 -4.14
CA THR A 254 -0.16 4.24 -4.01
C THR A 254 0.35 5.61 -3.64
N PHE A 255 -0.44 6.66 -3.83
CA PHE A 255 -0.11 8.05 -3.47
C PHE A 255 -0.74 8.51 -2.15
N ALA A 256 -1.50 7.64 -1.47
CA ALA A 256 -2.22 7.99 -0.25
C ALA A 256 -1.34 8.71 0.78
N THR A 257 -0.14 8.20 1.06
CA THR A 257 0.79 8.81 2.03
C THR A 257 1.22 10.23 1.61
N ALA A 258 1.51 10.46 0.33
CA ALA A 258 1.91 11.79 -0.16
C ALA A 258 0.74 12.78 -0.14
N ILE A 259 -0.45 12.34 -0.54
CA ILE A 259 -1.69 13.13 -0.45
C ILE A 259 -1.99 13.48 1.00
N GLY A 260 -1.91 12.49 1.88
CA GLY A 260 -2.19 12.69 3.30
C GLY A 260 -1.21 13.65 3.98
N ALA A 261 0.09 13.58 3.64
CA ALA A 261 1.08 14.53 4.13
C ALA A 261 0.74 15.97 3.74
N ALA A 262 0.38 16.19 2.48
CA ALA A 262 -0.01 17.50 2.00
C ALA A 262 -1.29 18.00 2.67
N LEU A 263 -2.32 17.16 2.76
CA LEU A 263 -3.58 17.53 3.42
C LEU A 263 -3.43 17.76 4.94
N TYR A 264 -2.51 17.02 5.59
CA TYR A 264 -2.23 17.18 7.02
C TYR A 264 -1.53 18.50 7.29
N SER A 265 -0.50 18.84 6.51
CA SER A 265 0.25 20.11 6.66
C SER A 265 -0.61 21.34 6.43
N MET A 266 -1.62 21.26 5.56
CA MET A 266 -2.58 22.37 5.32
C MET A 266 -3.48 22.66 6.54
N ARG A 267 -3.65 21.70 7.47
CA ARG A 267 -4.47 21.90 8.67
C ARG A 267 -3.69 22.58 9.80
N GLU A 268 -2.37 22.44 9.82
CA GLU A 268 -1.52 23.07 10.85
C GLU A 268 -1.25 24.55 10.55
N ASP A 269 -1.46 24.99 9.31
CA ASP A 269 -1.26 26.39 8.89
C ASP A 269 -2.55 27.25 8.98
N GLY A 270 -3.70 26.68 9.32
CA GLY A 270 -5.00 27.37 9.50
C GLY A 270 -5.45 27.38 10.94
#